data_576bb4e25f99053296240ae922a5b380
#
_entry.id   576bb4e25f99053296240ae922a5b380
#
_cell.length_a   1.000
_cell.length_b   1.000
_cell.length_c   1.000
_cell.angle_alpha   90.00
_cell.angle_beta   90.00
_cell.angle_gamma   90.00
#
_symmetry.space_group_name_H-M   'P 1'
#
loop_
_entity.id
_entity.type
_entity.pdbx_description
1 polymer ?
#
loop_
_entity_poly.entity_id
_entity_poly.type
_entity_poly.pdbx_seq_one_letter_code
_entity_poly.pdbx_strand_id
1 'polypeptide(L)'
;MILPIDEIRSIPYKEYFGIMNLSEKQKKDRIAFAERLEDELLTIFLLFATLKEYSVDNDNLIVEQLKSAYLTVSQSFGAPQDEYLIGLAEYFAMEFIRATRQHIDDEWYTSEDRAVFNAENEANTVLNYKDFADAKKVYTHKTWRTENDNRVRPTHVPLEGETIPIDDLFVVGEALMRYPKDVEYAADNLEEIVGCRCSISYS
;
A
#
# COMPACT_ATOMS: atom_id res chain seq x y z
N MET A 1 -18.25 21.80 17.79
CA MET A 1 -18.50 21.42 16.39
C MET A 1 -18.09 19.97 16.30
N ILE A 2 -19.00 19.05 16.06
CA ILE A 2 -18.68 17.62 15.88
C ILE A 2 -18.36 17.48 14.41
N LEU A 3 -17.14 17.03 14.08
CA LEU A 3 -16.74 16.74 12.70
C LEU A 3 -17.60 15.59 12.15
N PRO A 4 -17.95 15.59 10.86
CA PRO A 4 -18.54 14.42 10.21
C PRO A 4 -17.65 13.19 10.38
N ILE A 5 -18.23 12.00 10.47
CA ILE A 5 -17.48 10.75 10.64
C ILE A 5 -16.44 10.58 9.52
N ASP A 6 -16.80 10.90 8.28
CA ASP A 6 -15.89 10.82 7.12
C ASP A 6 -14.69 11.77 7.24
N GLU A 7 -14.84 12.94 7.88
CA GLU A 7 -13.71 13.83 8.15
C GLU A 7 -12.79 13.28 9.25
N ILE A 8 -13.35 12.61 10.26
CA ILE A 8 -12.57 11.99 11.35
C ILE A 8 -11.72 10.85 10.78
N ARG A 9 -12.29 9.99 9.95
CA ARG A 9 -11.58 8.86 9.31
C ARG A 9 -10.46 9.31 8.37
N SER A 10 -10.64 10.40 7.64
CA SER A 10 -9.61 10.89 6.73
C SER A 10 -8.44 11.63 7.43
N ILE A 11 -8.52 11.92 8.73
CA ILE A 11 -7.44 12.61 9.46
C ILE A 11 -6.12 11.82 9.45
N PRO A 12 -6.06 10.53 9.81
CA PRO A 12 -4.83 9.76 9.75
C PRO A 12 -4.20 9.78 8.36
N TYR A 13 -5.01 9.60 7.33
CA TYR A 13 -4.54 9.59 5.95
C TYR A 13 -4.05 10.96 5.46
N LYS A 14 -4.70 12.05 5.88
CA LYS A 14 -4.23 13.42 5.60
C LYS A 14 -2.89 13.72 6.29
N GLU A 15 -2.68 13.21 7.49
CA GLU A 15 -1.41 13.34 8.20
C GLU A 15 -0.31 12.51 7.52
N TYR A 16 -0.62 11.29 7.09
CA TYR A 16 0.32 10.41 6.42
C TYR A 16 0.68 10.88 5.00
N PHE A 17 -0.33 11.05 4.13
CA PHE A 17 -0.10 11.44 2.74
C PHE A 17 0.14 12.94 2.56
N GLY A 18 -0.32 13.77 3.49
CA GLY A 18 -0.20 15.23 3.42
C GLY A 18 1.23 15.73 3.38
N ILE A 19 2.15 15.04 4.06
CA ILE A 19 3.57 15.39 4.10
C ILE A 19 4.36 14.82 2.91
N MET A 20 3.79 13.89 2.15
CA MET A 20 4.50 13.24 1.04
C MET A 20 4.71 14.21 -0.13
N ASN A 21 5.86 14.06 -0.80
CA ASN A 21 6.23 14.84 -1.98
C ASN A 21 5.44 14.39 -3.23
N LEU A 22 4.13 14.64 -3.18
CA LEU A 22 3.14 14.23 -4.17
C LEU A 22 2.31 15.45 -4.58
N SER A 23 1.76 15.41 -5.80
CA SER A 23 0.75 16.39 -6.22
C SER A 23 -0.53 16.24 -5.38
N GLU A 24 -1.31 17.32 -5.28
CA GLU A 24 -2.59 17.30 -4.54
C GLU A 24 -3.58 16.24 -5.07
N LYS A 25 -3.54 15.96 -6.37
CA LYS A 25 -4.34 14.87 -6.96
C LYS A 25 -3.88 13.51 -6.43
N GLN A 26 -2.57 13.24 -6.46
CA GLN A 26 -2.02 11.97 -5.97
C GLN A 26 -2.29 11.75 -4.48
N LYS A 27 -2.23 12.82 -3.66
CA LYS A 27 -2.59 12.76 -2.23
C LYS A 27 -4.06 12.39 -2.05
N LYS A 28 -4.97 13.05 -2.77
CA LYS A 28 -6.42 12.77 -2.72
C LYS A 28 -6.73 11.35 -3.18
N ASP A 29 -6.11 10.89 -4.25
CA ASP A 29 -6.32 9.53 -4.75
C ASP A 29 -5.87 8.48 -3.71
N ARG A 30 -4.73 8.70 -3.01
CA ARG A 30 -4.24 7.81 -1.95
C ARG A 30 -5.14 7.79 -0.72
N ILE A 31 -5.62 8.97 -0.29
CA ILE A 31 -6.57 9.07 0.82
C ILE A 31 -7.85 8.29 0.49
N ALA A 32 -8.44 8.56 -0.68
CA ALA A 32 -9.68 7.91 -1.09
C ALA A 32 -9.51 6.39 -1.32
N PHE A 33 -8.34 5.94 -1.78
CA PHE A 33 -8.01 4.52 -1.88
C PHE A 33 -7.95 3.88 -0.49
N ALA A 34 -7.21 4.52 0.43
CA ALA A 34 -7.04 4.02 1.78
C ALA A 34 -8.38 3.90 2.52
N GLU A 35 -9.23 4.93 2.46
CA GLU A 35 -10.57 4.91 3.05
C GLU A 35 -11.41 3.72 2.55
N ARG A 36 -11.39 3.47 1.24
CA ARG A 36 -12.14 2.33 0.66
C ARG A 36 -11.56 0.99 1.07
N LEU A 37 -10.24 0.84 1.06
CA LEU A 37 -9.60 -0.42 1.46
C LEU A 37 -9.79 -0.69 2.95
N GLU A 38 -9.75 0.34 3.79
CA GLU A 38 -10.06 0.23 5.22
C GLU A 38 -11.46 -0.35 5.46
N ASP A 39 -12.50 0.15 4.75
CA ASP A 39 -13.85 -0.37 4.84
C ASP A 39 -13.92 -1.88 4.53
N GLU A 40 -13.18 -2.31 3.51
CA GLU A 40 -13.10 -3.74 3.16
C GLU A 40 -12.37 -4.54 4.25
N LEU A 41 -11.27 -4.02 4.81
CA LEU A 41 -10.54 -4.68 5.90
C LEU A 41 -11.40 -4.82 7.17
N LEU A 42 -12.17 -3.80 7.52
CA LEU A 42 -13.12 -3.86 8.64
C LEU A 42 -14.21 -4.89 8.38
N THR A 43 -14.69 -5.01 7.14
CA THR A 43 -15.63 -6.07 6.74
C THR A 43 -15.02 -7.46 6.92
N ILE A 44 -13.73 -7.64 6.56
CA ILE A 44 -13.00 -8.89 6.79
C ILE A 44 -12.90 -9.22 8.28
N PHE A 45 -12.67 -8.25 9.17
CA PHE A 45 -12.65 -8.49 10.61
C PHE A 45 -14.03 -8.95 11.13
N LEU A 46 -15.12 -8.42 10.60
CA LEU A 46 -16.48 -8.89 10.92
C LEU A 46 -16.70 -10.35 10.48
N LEU A 47 -16.14 -10.75 9.34
CA LEU A 47 -16.20 -12.15 8.89
C LEU A 47 -15.43 -13.06 9.85
N PHE A 48 -14.23 -12.67 10.31
CA PHE A 48 -13.51 -13.42 11.35
C PHE A 48 -14.33 -13.57 12.62
N ALA A 49 -14.98 -12.49 13.08
CA ALA A 49 -15.83 -12.53 14.28
C ALA A 49 -17.05 -13.45 14.11
N THR A 50 -17.55 -13.59 12.88
CA THR A 50 -18.71 -14.43 12.55
C THR A 50 -18.33 -15.89 12.36
N LEU A 51 -17.21 -16.15 11.67
CA LEU A 51 -16.67 -17.48 11.37
C LEU A 51 -15.69 -17.91 12.46
N LYS A 52 -16.15 -17.98 13.71
CA LYS A 52 -15.29 -18.21 14.90
C LYS A 52 -14.48 -19.51 14.86
N GLU A 53 -15.00 -20.53 14.17
CA GLU A 53 -14.30 -21.81 14.07
C GLU A 53 -13.25 -21.74 12.95
N TYR A 54 -12.03 -22.13 13.29
CA TYR A 54 -10.98 -22.27 12.29
C TYR A 54 -11.34 -23.41 11.34
N SER A 55 -11.34 -23.10 10.04
CA SER A 55 -11.28 -24.11 9.00
C SER A 55 -10.49 -23.53 7.82
N VAL A 56 -9.75 -24.38 7.13
CA VAL A 56 -9.00 -23.99 5.93
C VAL A 56 -9.95 -23.45 4.84
N ASP A 57 -11.14 -24.02 4.74
CA ASP A 57 -12.14 -23.60 3.76
C ASP A 57 -12.65 -22.18 4.06
N ASN A 58 -12.88 -21.86 5.35
CA ASN A 58 -13.28 -20.52 5.77
C ASN A 58 -12.17 -19.50 5.47
N ASP A 59 -10.92 -19.82 5.78
CA ASP A 59 -9.80 -18.93 5.52
C ASP A 59 -9.59 -18.68 4.01
N ASN A 60 -9.70 -19.74 3.19
CA ASN A 60 -9.65 -19.59 1.74
C ASN A 60 -10.77 -18.70 1.21
N LEU A 61 -11.99 -18.83 1.74
CA LEU A 61 -13.11 -17.95 1.37
C LEU A 61 -12.82 -16.49 1.72
N ILE A 62 -12.28 -16.22 2.90
CA ILE A 62 -11.96 -14.87 3.35
C ILE A 62 -10.81 -14.29 2.49
N VAL A 63 -9.78 -15.09 2.18
CA VAL A 63 -8.69 -14.71 1.28
C VAL A 63 -9.23 -14.27 -0.09
N GLU A 64 -10.09 -15.07 -0.71
CA GLU A 64 -10.66 -14.72 -2.02
C GLU A 64 -11.55 -13.47 -1.96
N GLN A 65 -12.26 -13.25 -0.88
CA GLN A 65 -13.04 -12.03 -0.69
C GLN A 65 -12.14 -10.80 -0.56
N LEU A 66 -11.09 -10.86 0.27
CA LEU A 66 -10.15 -9.75 0.43
C LEU A 66 -9.39 -9.47 -0.87
N LYS A 67 -8.91 -10.50 -1.57
CA LYS A 67 -8.28 -10.38 -2.88
C LYS A 67 -9.21 -9.67 -3.88
N SER A 68 -10.48 -10.09 -3.96
CA SER A 68 -11.47 -9.48 -4.85
C SER A 68 -11.74 -8.02 -4.50
N ALA A 69 -11.87 -7.70 -3.22
CA ALA A 69 -12.06 -6.33 -2.74
C ALA A 69 -10.85 -5.46 -3.09
N TYR A 70 -9.65 -5.92 -2.81
CA TYR A 70 -8.39 -5.23 -3.15
C TYR A 70 -8.30 -4.90 -4.65
N LEU A 71 -8.58 -5.87 -5.53
CA LEU A 71 -8.58 -5.67 -6.97
C LEU A 71 -9.68 -4.68 -7.41
N THR A 72 -10.86 -4.76 -6.83
CA THR A 72 -11.98 -3.84 -7.11
C THR A 72 -11.62 -2.41 -6.73
N VAL A 73 -11.07 -2.20 -5.54
CA VAL A 73 -10.58 -0.88 -5.10
C VAL A 73 -9.50 -0.42 -6.06
N SER A 74 -8.48 -1.22 -6.34
CA SER A 74 -7.37 -0.88 -7.24
C SER A 74 -7.85 -0.47 -8.64
N GLN A 75 -8.80 -1.21 -9.20
CA GLN A 75 -9.41 -0.91 -10.51
C GLN A 75 -10.13 0.44 -10.50
N SER A 76 -10.80 0.78 -9.43
CA SER A 76 -11.55 2.05 -9.32
C SER A 76 -10.64 3.29 -9.37
N PHE A 77 -9.35 3.12 -9.09
CA PHE A 77 -8.31 4.17 -9.22
C PHE A 77 -7.47 4.02 -10.49
N GLY A 78 -7.81 3.09 -11.37
CA GLY A 78 -7.17 2.92 -12.67
C GLY A 78 -5.84 2.15 -12.62
N ALA A 79 -5.59 1.36 -11.57
CA ALA A 79 -4.44 0.48 -11.53
C ALA A 79 -4.57 -0.63 -12.60
N PRO A 80 -3.48 -0.99 -13.31
CA PRO A 80 -3.50 -2.07 -14.29
C PRO A 80 -3.94 -3.39 -13.65
N GLN A 81 -4.87 -4.08 -14.30
CA GLN A 81 -5.38 -5.39 -13.82
C GLN A 81 -4.58 -6.53 -14.47
N ASP A 82 -3.29 -6.54 -14.25
CA ASP A 82 -2.34 -7.50 -14.81
C ASP A 82 -1.89 -8.56 -13.78
N GLU A 83 -1.05 -9.48 -14.22
CA GLU A 83 -0.54 -10.57 -13.38
C GLU A 83 0.20 -10.07 -12.15
N TYR A 84 0.90 -8.93 -12.25
CA TYR A 84 1.60 -8.35 -11.11
C TYR A 84 0.63 -7.89 -10.03
N LEU A 85 -0.40 -7.10 -10.38
CA LEU A 85 -1.38 -6.62 -9.40
C LEU A 85 -2.22 -7.77 -8.82
N ILE A 86 -2.55 -8.78 -9.64
CA ILE A 86 -3.27 -9.97 -9.17
C ILE A 86 -2.43 -10.72 -8.14
N GLY A 87 -1.13 -10.94 -8.41
CA GLY A 87 -0.20 -11.57 -7.49
C GLY A 87 -0.02 -10.77 -6.20
N LEU A 88 0.08 -9.44 -6.30
CA LEU A 88 0.16 -8.55 -5.14
C LEU A 88 -1.09 -8.65 -4.25
N ALA A 89 -2.29 -8.63 -4.85
CA ALA A 89 -3.56 -8.77 -4.13
C ALA A 89 -3.67 -10.13 -3.42
N GLU A 90 -3.23 -11.20 -4.08
CA GLU A 90 -3.23 -12.55 -3.52
C GLU A 90 -2.25 -12.65 -2.35
N TYR A 91 -1.02 -12.19 -2.53
CA TYR A 91 -0.01 -12.19 -1.48
C TYR A 91 -0.47 -11.38 -0.26
N PHE A 92 -0.98 -10.16 -0.47
CA PHE A 92 -1.51 -9.33 0.60
C PHE A 92 -2.64 -10.03 1.35
N ALA A 93 -3.64 -10.58 0.64
CA ALA A 93 -4.77 -11.25 1.26
C ALA A 93 -4.33 -12.46 2.08
N MET A 94 -3.47 -13.32 1.54
CA MET A 94 -2.95 -14.50 2.24
C MET A 94 -2.19 -14.11 3.52
N GLU A 95 -1.26 -13.16 3.44
CA GLU A 95 -0.46 -12.75 4.59
C GLU A 95 -1.30 -12.03 5.65
N PHE A 96 -2.25 -11.19 5.23
CA PHE A 96 -3.16 -10.49 6.15
C PHE A 96 -4.01 -11.48 6.95
N ILE A 97 -4.60 -12.48 6.27
CA ILE A 97 -5.44 -13.51 6.89
C ILE A 97 -4.60 -14.42 7.78
N ARG A 98 -3.42 -14.87 7.29
CA ARG A 98 -2.48 -15.70 8.07
C ARG A 98 -2.08 -15.02 9.38
N ALA A 99 -1.66 -13.76 9.30
CA ALA A 99 -1.26 -12.98 10.47
C ALA A 99 -2.43 -12.79 11.46
N THR A 100 -3.64 -12.50 10.97
CA THR A 100 -4.84 -12.37 11.81
C THR A 100 -5.13 -13.69 12.55
N ARG A 101 -5.02 -14.84 11.89
CA ARG A 101 -5.23 -16.15 12.52
C ARG A 101 -4.18 -16.49 13.56
N GLN A 102 -2.92 -16.21 13.24
CA GLN A 102 -1.81 -16.49 14.17
C GLN A 102 -1.90 -15.69 15.47
N HIS A 103 -2.52 -14.53 15.43
CA HIS A 103 -2.59 -13.59 16.54
C HIS A 103 -4.03 -13.20 16.89
N ILE A 104 -4.96 -14.15 16.74
CA ILE A 104 -6.41 -13.89 16.91
C ILE A 104 -6.78 -13.42 18.33
N ASP A 105 -5.99 -13.75 19.32
CA ASP A 105 -6.18 -13.34 20.72
C ASP A 105 -5.59 -11.95 21.02
N ASP A 106 -4.87 -11.34 20.07
CA ASP A 106 -4.33 -9.99 20.17
C ASP A 106 -5.29 -9.00 19.49
N GLU A 107 -5.91 -8.12 20.27
CA GLU A 107 -6.92 -7.16 19.81
C GLU A 107 -6.41 -6.25 18.68
N TRP A 108 -5.09 -6.00 18.61
CA TRP A 108 -4.53 -5.17 17.54
C TRP A 108 -4.75 -5.81 16.16
N TYR A 109 -4.69 -7.16 16.05
CA TYR A 109 -4.85 -7.84 14.76
C TYR A 109 -6.25 -7.78 14.15
N THR A 110 -7.23 -7.31 14.90
CA THR A 110 -8.60 -7.06 14.43
C THR A 110 -9.06 -5.62 14.70
N SER A 111 -8.11 -4.71 14.98
CA SER A 111 -8.39 -3.31 15.30
C SER A 111 -8.52 -2.44 14.05
N GLU A 112 -9.23 -1.33 14.21
CA GLU A 112 -9.30 -0.24 13.24
C GLU A 112 -7.89 0.34 12.94
N ASP A 113 -7.04 0.50 13.94
CA ASP A 113 -5.66 0.99 13.77
C ASP A 113 -4.85 0.11 12.81
N ARG A 114 -5.03 -1.21 12.87
CA ARG A 114 -4.39 -2.13 11.92
C ARG A 114 -4.99 -2.00 10.52
N ALA A 115 -6.30 -1.80 10.41
CA ALA A 115 -6.95 -1.57 9.11
C ALA A 115 -6.40 -0.29 8.47
N VAL A 116 -6.34 0.82 9.21
CA VAL A 116 -5.74 2.09 8.78
C VAL A 116 -4.29 1.90 8.33
N PHE A 117 -3.44 1.27 9.17
CA PHE A 117 -2.03 1.04 8.83
C PHE A 117 -1.85 0.26 7.52
N ASN A 118 -2.62 -0.81 7.33
CA ASN A 118 -2.54 -1.60 6.09
C ASN A 118 -3.10 -0.83 4.90
N ALA A 119 -4.20 -0.10 5.07
CA ALA A 119 -4.79 0.70 4.01
C ALA A 119 -3.85 1.81 3.50
N GLU A 120 -3.15 2.51 4.41
CA GLU A 120 -2.09 3.47 4.05
C GLU A 120 -0.95 2.82 3.28
N ASN A 121 -0.49 1.68 3.77
CA ASN A 121 0.61 0.95 3.16
C ASN A 121 0.25 0.52 1.73
N GLU A 122 -0.92 -0.08 1.55
CA GLU A 122 -1.35 -0.62 0.25
C GLU A 122 -1.77 0.48 -0.74
N ALA A 123 -2.38 1.58 -0.27
CA ALA A 123 -2.65 2.74 -1.11
C ALA A 123 -1.36 3.27 -1.76
N ASN A 124 -0.28 3.38 -1.00
CA ASN A 124 1.00 3.82 -1.53
C ASN A 124 1.65 2.77 -2.46
N THR A 125 1.54 1.49 -2.13
CA THR A 125 2.04 0.39 -2.96
C THR A 125 1.37 0.36 -4.34
N VAL A 126 0.03 0.31 -4.37
CA VAL A 126 -0.75 0.22 -5.62
C VAL A 126 -0.61 1.48 -6.47
N LEU A 127 -0.67 2.66 -5.83
CA LEU A 127 -0.66 3.90 -6.60
C LEU A 127 0.75 4.29 -7.08
N ASN A 128 1.82 3.87 -6.41
CA ASN A 128 3.17 3.96 -6.97
C ASN A 128 3.32 3.05 -8.19
N TYR A 129 2.80 1.82 -8.14
CA TYR A 129 2.77 0.93 -9.29
C TYR A 129 2.00 1.54 -10.47
N LYS A 130 0.77 2.01 -10.21
CA LYS A 130 -0.05 2.68 -11.23
C LYS A 130 0.66 3.88 -11.85
N ASP A 131 1.21 4.78 -11.00
CA ASP A 131 1.90 5.98 -11.47
C ASP A 131 3.10 5.61 -12.35
N PHE A 132 3.86 4.56 -11.99
CA PHE A 132 4.96 4.02 -12.80
C PHE A 132 4.47 3.44 -14.13
N ALA A 133 3.43 2.61 -14.11
CA ALA A 133 2.87 1.99 -15.31
C ALA A 133 2.34 3.04 -16.32
N ASP A 134 1.77 4.13 -15.81
CA ASP A 134 1.33 5.25 -16.65
C ASP A 134 2.51 6.07 -17.18
N ALA A 135 3.51 6.32 -16.32
CA ALA A 135 4.68 7.11 -16.66
C ALA A 135 5.52 6.46 -17.76
N LYS A 136 5.68 5.14 -17.76
CA LYS A 136 6.40 4.38 -18.81
C LYS A 136 5.89 4.63 -20.24
N LYS A 137 4.65 5.07 -20.39
CA LYS A 137 4.05 5.36 -21.70
C LYS A 137 4.48 6.71 -22.27
N VAL A 138 5.02 7.62 -21.43
CA VAL A 138 5.19 9.04 -21.78
C VAL A 138 6.59 9.55 -21.46
N TYR A 139 7.20 9.09 -20.37
CA TYR A 139 8.45 9.60 -19.84
C TYR A 139 9.62 8.62 -20.08
N THR A 140 10.83 9.15 -20.08
CA THR A 140 12.06 8.38 -20.29
C THR A 140 12.93 8.26 -19.04
N HIS A 141 12.69 9.11 -18.06
CA HIS A 141 13.45 9.14 -16.80
C HIS A 141 12.54 9.20 -15.60
N LYS A 142 13.07 8.79 -14.45
CA LYS A 142 12.42 8.82 -13.15
C LYS A 142 13.41 9.27 -12.09
N THR A 143 12.89 10.04 -11.10
CA THR A 143 13.70 10.62 -10.02
C THR A 143 13.09 10.21 -8.68
N TRP A 144 13.92 9.63 -7.80
CA TRP A 144 13.50 9.28 -6.45
C TRP A 144 13.30 10.52 -5.58
N ARG A 145 12.22 10.54 -4.81
CA ARG A 145 11.88 11.62 -3.89
C ARG A 145 11.61 11.07 -2.49
N THR A 146 12.34 11.56 -1.53
CA THR A 146 12.11 11.30 -0.10
C THR A 146 11.36 12.47 0.55
N GLU A 147 10.93 12.29 1.79
CA GLU A 147 10.32 13.38 2.56
C GLU A 147 11.34 14.29 3.25
N ASN A 148 12.62 13.99 3.14
CA ASN A 148 13.73 14.76 3.74
C ASN A 148 13.57 15.00 5.26
N ASP A 149 12.85 14.12 5.95
CA ASP A 149 12.67 14.17 7.41
C ASP A 149 13.49 13.08 8.14
N ASN A 150 13.49 13.11 9.46
CA ASN A 150 14.24 12.16 10.30
C ASN A 150 13.62 10.74 10.32
N ARG A 151 12.51 10.50 9.62
CA ARG A 151 11.87 9.18 9.47
C ARG A 151 12.25 8.50 8.16
N VAL A 152 12.99 9.19 7.27
CA VAL A 152 13.54 8.58 6.07
C VAL A 152 14.64 7.60 6.46
N ARG A 153 14.56 6.38 5.94
CA ARG A 153 15.57 5.34 6.22
C ARG A 153 16.95 5.76 5.74
N PRO A 154 18.03 5.39 6.46
CA PRO A 154 19.40 5.69 6.03
C PRO A 154 19.73 5.20 4.62
N THR A 155 19.14 4.07 4.20
CA THR A 155 19.27 3.47 2.86
C THR A 155 18.54 4.27 1.77
N HIS A 156 17.50 5.05 2.12
CA HIS A 156 16.74 5.88 1.19
C HIS A 156 17.27 7.31 1.08
N VAL A 157 17.97 7.82 2.10
CA VAL A 157 18.48 9.19 2.11
C VAL A 157 19.39 9.50 0.89
N PRO A 158 20.32 8.62 0.48
CA PRO A 158 21.18 8.89 -0.66
C PRO A 158 20.44 8.97 -2.00
N LEU A 159 19.24 8.43 -2.09
CA LEU A 159 18.45 8.38 -3.33
C LEU A 159 17.72 9.69 -3.63
N GLU A 160 17.63 10.61 -2.66
CA GLU A 160 16.95 11.89 -2.90
C GLU A 160 17.52 12.63 -4.10
N GLY A 161 16.69 12.85 -5.12
CA GLY A 161 17.08 13.52 -6.36
C GLY A 161 17.84 12.63 -7.35
N GLU A 162 18.10 11.36 -7.04
CA GLU A 162 18.69 10.43 -7.99
C GLU A 162 17.77 10.22 -9.18
N THR A 163 18.30 10.48 -10.38
CA THR A 163 17.56 10.36 -11.64
C THR A 163 18.18 9.27 -12.49
N ILE A 164 17.37 8.32 -12.92
CA ILE A 164 17.79 7.20 -13.76
C ILE A 164 16.82 7.02 -14.94
N PRO A 165 17.21 6.30 -16.02
CA PRO A 165 16.29 5.87 -17.06
C PRO A 165 15.09 5.13 -16.46
N ILE A 166 13.91 5.26 -17.11
CA ILE A 166 12.67 4.73 -16.54
C ILE A 166 12.66 3.21 -16.38
N ASP A 167 13.41 2.50 -17.23
CA ASP A 167 13.51 1.04 -17.20
C ASP A 167 14.59 0.51 -16.25
N ASP A 168 15.49 1.36 -15.74
CA ASP A 168 16.54 0.98 -14.80
C ASP A 168 15.98 0.80 -13.38
N LEU A 169 16.77 0.16 -12.50
CA LEU A 169 16.39 -0.08 -11.11
C LEU A 169 17.20 0.84 -10.18
N PHE A 170 16.54 1.40 -9.18
CA PHE A 170 17.23 2.02 -8.04
C PHE A 170 17.82 0.95 -7.14
N VAL A 171 19.00 1.22 -6.58
CA VAL A 171 19.63 0.38 -5.55
C VAL A 171 19.28 0.97 -4.19
N VAL A 172 18.44 0.27 -3.42
CA VAL A 172 17.89 0.73 -2.14
C VAL A 172 18.38 -0.22 -1.04
N GLY A 173 19.46 0.13 -0.38
CA GLY A 173 20.13 -0.82 0.52
C GLY A 173 20.62 -2.05 -0.26
N GLU A 174 20.15 -3.23 0.11
CA GLU A 174 20.41 -4.49 -0.62
C GLU A 174 19.34 -4.83 -1.66
N ALA A 175 18.25 -4.05 -1.71
CA ALA A 175 17.14 -4.26 -2.64
C ALA A 175 17.34 -3.52 -3.97
N LEU A 176 16.67 -4.02 -5.00
CA LEU A 176 16.48 -3.33 -6.28
C LEU A 176 15.01 -2.92 -6.39
N MET A 177 14.70 -1.74 -6.91
CA MET A 177 13.33 -1.26 -7.06
C MET A 177 13.15 -0.42 -8.31
N ARG A 178 12.03 -0.62 -9.04
CA ARG A 178 11.62 0.27 -10.13
C ARG A 178 11.05 1.59 -9.60
N TYR A 179 10.39 1.52 -8.44
CA TYR A 179 9.73 2.61 -7.73
C TYR A 179 9.64 2.26 -6.24
N PRO A 180 9.37 3.21 -5.33
CA PRO A 180 9.22 2.92 -3.90
C PRO A 180 8.10 1.89 -3.66
N LYS A 181 8.39 0.90 -2.82
CA LYS A 181 7.50 -0.21 -2.50
C LYS A 181 7.25 -1.18 -3.66
N ASP A 182 8.25 -1.37 -4.50
CA ASP A 182 8.23 -2.38 -5.56
C ASP A 182 8.43 -3.78 -4.98
N VAL A 183 7.34 -4.44 -4.65
CA VAL A 183 7.34 -5.77 -4.00
C VAL A 183 7.93 -6.85 -4.91
N GLU A 184 7.82 -6.72 -6.24
CA GLU A 184 8.32 -7.74 -7.17
C GLU A 184 9.84 -7.92 -7.09
N TYR A 185 10.58 -6.82 -6.95
CA TYR A 185 12.03 -6.84 -6.92
C TYR A 185 12.63 -6.80 -5.51
N ALA A 186 11.84 -6.43 -4.51
CA ALA A 186 12.31 -6.26 -3.15
C ALA A 186 11.58 -7.14 -2.13
N ALA A 187 11.00 -8.27 -2.57
CA ALA A 187 10.22 -9.18 -1.71
C ALA A 187 11.05 -9.73 -0.52
N ASP A 188 12.35 -9.92 -0.71
CA ASP A 188 13.25 -10.42 0.34
C ASP A 188 13.76 -9.30 1.28
N ASN A 189 13.40 -8.04 1.02
CA ASN A 189 13.84 -6.85 1.75
C ASN A 189 12.64 -6.00 2.22
N LEU A 190 11.71 -6.62 2.95
CA LEU A 190 10.47 -5.96 3.41
C LEU A 190 10.73 -4.74 4.29
N GLU A 191 11.88 -4.70 4.97
CA GLU A 191 12.33 -3.54 5.75
C GLU A 191 12.51 -2.28 4.90
N GLU A 192 12.74 -2.40 3.59
CA GLU A 192 12.83 -1.26 2.67
C GLU A 192 11.46 -0.83 2.10
N ILE A 193 10.45 -1.69 2.24
CA ILE A 193 9.11 -1.50 1.66
C ILE A 193 8.10 -0.98 2.67
N VAL A 194 7.93 -1.68 3.80
CA VAL A 194 6.83 -1.43 4.77
C VAL A 194 6.96 -0.03 5.37
N GLY A 195 5.89 0.77 5.28
CA GLY A 195 5.87 2.14 5.81
C GLY A 195 6.75 3.14 5.04
N CYS A 196 7.27 2.79 3.87
CA CYS A 196 8.02 3.73 3.03
C CYS A 196 7.10 4.83 2.49
N ARG A 197 7.53 6.10 2.64
CA ARG A 197 6.82 7.31 2.18
C ARG A 197 7.46 7.97 0.96
N CYS A 198 8.48 7.34 0.37
CA CYS A 198 9.11 7.86 -0.82
C CYS A 198 8.15 7.81 -2.02
N SER A 199 8.41 8.67 -3.00
CA SER A 199 7.67 8.80 -4.24
C SER A 199 8.61 8.94 -5.44
N ILE A 200 8.06 8.99 -6.65
CA ILE A 200 8.81 9.21 -7.89
C ILE A 200 8.23 10.42 -8.61
N SER A 201 9.11 11.28 -9.12
CA SER A 201 8.77 12.24 -10.17
C SER A 201 9.30 11.74 -11.52
N TYR A 202 8.57 11.97 -12.60
CA TYR A 202 8.86 11.47 -13.94
C TYR A 202 9.14 12.61 -14.91
N SER A 203 10.08 12.39 -15.86
CA SER A 203 10.48 13.38 -16.85
C SER A 203 10.87 12.75 -18.21
#